data_6750923b36eb57799160f9f71826e964
#
_entry.id   6750923b36eb57799160f9f71826e964
#
_cell.length_a   1.000
_cell.length_b   1.000
_cell.length_c   1.000
_cell.angle_alpha   90.00
_cell.angle_beta   90.00
_cell.angle_gamma   90.00
#
_symmetry.space_group_name_H-M   'P 1'
#
loop_
_entity.id
_entity.type
_entity.pdbx_description
1 polymer ?
#
loop_
_entity_poly.entity_id
_entity_poly.type
_entity_poly.pdbx_seq_one_letter_code
_entity_poly.pdbx_strand_id
1 'polypeptide(L)'
;MTTSTLDCAVDSAAAAVFPTPEQKPRPLVERPKDLIAQQVQFALTGAQAERHVERRTETRHPYPYPIHMTPLDRDGQPLLAETFVVVGKHLSSHGVDFYYARPLEWSRVVASFPLKDGEWAGLILELTWCRFSRHGWYDNGGRFVGVIESPLG
;
A
#
# COMPACT_ATOMS: atom_id res chain seq x y z
N MET A 1 -41.84 -35.82 28.06
CA MET A 1 -41.58 -35.40 27.78
C MET A 1 -40.83 -34.67 27.43
N THR A 2 -40.26 -34.19 27.20
CA THR A 2 -39.76 -33.56 26.86
C THR A 2 -38.97 -32.97 26.58
N THR A 3 -38.40 -32.53 26.31
CA THR A 3 -37.86 -31.96 25.96
C THR A 3 -37.16 -31.26 25.65
N SER A 4 -36.70 -30.91 25.47
CA SER A 4 -36.11 -30.27 25.21
C SER A 4 -35.50 -29.61 24.82
N THR A 5 -35.19 -29.15 24.57
CA THR A 5 -34.79 -28.47 24.19
C THR A 5 -34.04 -27.82 23.81
N LEU A 6 -33.65 -27.56 23.75
CA LEU A 6 -33.17 -26.95 23.51
C LEU A 6 -32.44 -26.42 23.04
N ASP A 7 -31.89 -26.33 23.03
CA ASP A 7 -31.23 -26.09 22.60
C ASP A 7 -30.81 -25.44 21.86
N CYS A 8 -31.15 -25.28 21.47
CA CYS A 8 -31.11 -24.58 20.75
C CYS A 8 -30.50 -23.57 20.81
N ALA A 9 -30.64 -23.29 21.44
CA ALA A 9 -30.09 -22.25 21.85
C ALA A 9 -28.86 -22.02 21.37
N VAL A 10 -28.49 -22.64 21.45
CA VAL A 10 -27.45 -22.69 21.09
C VAL A 10 -27.04 -22.05 20.07
N ASP A 11 -27.55 -22.21 19.46
CA ASP A 11 -27.31 -21.80 18.37
C ASP A 11 -27.22 -20.53 18.24
N SER A 12 -27.96 -20.19 18.78
CA SER A 12 -28.00 -18.89 18.86
C SER A 12 -26.75 -18.37 19.14
N ALA A 13 -26.24 -18.96 19.87
CA ALA A 13 -25.03 -18.48 20.25
C ALA A 13 -24.26 -18.22 19.07
N ALA A 14 -24.24 -19.08 18.41
CA ALA A 14 -23.49 -18.94 17.30
C ALA A 14 -23.79 -17.66 16.69
N ALA A 15 -24.93 -17.49 16.62
CA ALA A 15 -25.32 -16.39 15.96
C ALA A 15 -24.57 -15.24 16.43
N ALA A 16 -24.47 -15.29 17.55
CA ALA A 16 -23.86 -14.19 18.07
C ALA A 16 -22.69 -13.77 17.42
N VAL A 17 -22.38 -14.40 16.71
CA VAL A 17 -21.33 -14.28 16.30
C VAL A 17 -21.03 -13.26 15.50
N PHE A 18 -21.48 -12.61 15.39
CA PHE A 18 -21.23 -12.03 14.53
C PHE A 18 -21.08 -10.95 14.19
N PRO A 19 -21.37 -10.30 14.52
CA PRO A 19 -21.21 -9.18 13.79
C PRO A 19 -19.92 -8.63 13.89
N THR A 20 -19.25 -8.95 13.06
CA THR A 20 -18.27 -8.09 12.65
C THR A 20 -18.87 -6.76 12.43
N PRO A 21 -18.40 -5.80 13.09
CA PRO A 21 -18.79 -4.47 12.72
C PRO A 21 -18.39 -4.29 11.29
N GLU A 22 -19.33 -3.99 10.50
CA GLU A 22 -19.05 -3.55 9.18
C GLU A 22 -18.11 -2.40 9.34
N GLN A 23 -16.87 -2.69 9.17
CA GLN A 23 -15.94 -1.62 8.94
C GLN A 23 -16.30 -1.08 7.58
N LYS A 24 -17.18 -0.14 7.61
CA LYS A 24 -17.47 0.69 6.47
C LYS A 24 -16.14 1.11 5.89
N PRO A 25 -15.88 0.80 4.65
CA PRO A 25 -14.64 1.24 4.04
C PRO A 25 -14.51 2.73 4.26
N ARG A 26 -13.43 3.10 4.90
CA ARG A 26 -13.14 4.52 5.05
C ARG A 26 -12.94 5.06 3.64
N PRO A 27 -13.69 6.08 3.27
CA PRO A 27 -13.52 6.63 1.94
C PRO A 27 -12.08 7.05 1.75
N LEU A 28 -11.57 6.76 0.59
CA LEU A 28 -10.26 7.23 0.18
C LEU A 28 -10.33 8.76 0.17
N VAL A 29 -9.92 9.35 1.25
CA VAL A 29 -9.86 10.80 1.31
C VAL A 29 -8.60 11.21 0.56
N GLU A 30 -8.78 11.80 -0.59
CA GLU A 30 -7.69 12.44 -1.29
C GLU A 30 -7.14 13.51 -0.35
N ARG A 31 -5.99 13.22 0.20
CA ARG A 31 -5.35 14.16 1.12
C ARG A 31 -4.43 15.08 0.33
N PRO A 32 -4.25 16.30 0.85
CA PRO A 32 -3.42 17.31 0.20
C PRO A 32 -2.04 16.79 -0.19
N LYS A 33 -1.51 17.31 -1.27
CA LYS A 33 -0.16 16.98 -1.76
C LYS A 33 0.90 17.12 -0.67
N ASP A 34 0.69 18.00 0.26
CA ASP A 34 1.64 18.25 1.36
C ASP A 34 1.78 17.04 2.27
N LEU A 35 0.70 16.28 2.51
CA LEU A 35 0.76 15.08 3.34
C LEU A 35 1.50 13.95 2.65
N ILE A 36 1.35 13.84 1.33
CA ILE A 36 2.11 12.86 0.55
C ILE A 36 3.59 13.19 0.64
N ALA A 37 3.96 14.45 0.42
CA ALA A 37 5.34 14.91 0.50
C ALA A 37 5.93 14.63 1.88
N GLN A 38 5.17 14.83 2.93
CA GLN A 38 5.60 14.55 4.29
C GLN A 38 5.85 13.05 4.50
N GLN A 39 4.96 12.19 4.03
CA GLN A 39 5.13 10.75 4.17
C GLN A 39 6.34 10.24 3.38
N VAL A 40 6.54 10.77 2.18
CA VAL A 40 7.72 10.44 1.38
C VAL A 40 8.99 10.87 2.11
N GLN A 41 9.01 12.04 2.71
CA GLN A 41 10.16 12.52 3.47
C GLN A 41 10.46 11.61 4.68
N PHE A 42 9.44 11.13 5.37
CA PHE A 42 9.63 10.18 6.46
C PHE A 42 10.20 8.85 5.96
N ALA A 43 9.72 8.35 4.82
CA ALA A 43 10.24 7.13 4.23
C ALA A 43 11.70 7.28 3.82
N LEU A 44 12.07 8.40 3.24
CA LEU A 44 13.45 8.69 2.86
C LEU A 44 14.36 8.80 4.08
N THR A 45 13.89 9.42 5.15
CA THR A 45 14.65 9.53 6.39
C THR A 45 14.89 8.15 7.00
N GLY A 46 13.88 7.29 6.99
CA GLY A 46 14.01 5.92 7.49
C GLY A 46 14.99 5.08 6.71
N ALA A 47 15.13 5.34 5.43
CA ALA A 47 15.98 4.58 4.52
C ALA A 47 17.42 5.07 4.50
N GLN A 48 17.74 6.19 5.12
CA GLN A 48 19.06 6.84 5.06
C GLN A 48 19.52 7.09 3.62
N ALA A 49 18.59 7.43 2.75
CA ALA A 49 18.89 7.66 1.36
C ALA A 49 19.80 8.86 1.17
N GLU A 50 20.82 8.68 0.38
CA GLU A 50 21.72 9.78 0.02
C GLU A 50 20.99 10.79 -0.86
N ARG A 51 21.24 12.06 -0.59
CA ARG A 51 20.62 13.14 -1.36
C ARG A 51 21.33 13.26 -2.70
N HIS A 52 20.59 12.93 -3.77
CA HIS A 52 21.07 13.20 -5.10
C HIS A 52 20.49 14.53 -5.56
N VAL A 53 21.37 15.44 -5.95
CA VAL A 53 20.93 16.74 -6.47
C VAL A 53 20.58 16.58 -7.94
N GLU A 54 19.32 16.60 -8.25
CA GLU A 54 18.86 16.47 -9.63
C GLU A 54 18.41 17.83 -10.16
N ARG A 55 18.71 18.10 -11.45
CA ARG A 55 18.36 19.36 -12.12
C ARG A 55 16.89 19.49 -12.53
N ARG A 56 16.06 18.51 -12.20
CA ARG A 56 14.63 18.52 -12.54
C ARG A 56 13.85 19.24 -11.45
N THR A 57 12.67 19.75 -11.82
CA THR A 57 11.76 20.42 -10.87
C THR A 57 11.28 19.51 -9.76
N GLU A 58 11.41 18.21 -9.92
CA GLU A 58 11.09 17.22 -8.89
C GLU A 58 12.36 16.54 -8.42
N THR A 59 12.59 16.54 -7.14
CA THR A 59 13.74 15.84 -6.58
C THR A 59 13.41 14.36 -6.45
N ARG A 60 14.06 13.55 -7.26
CA ARG A 60 13.98 12.10 -7.16
C ARG A 60 15.14 11.58 -6.34
N HIS A 61 14.85 10.81 -5.31
CA HIS A 61 15.86 10.22 -4.46
C HIS A 61 16.02 8.74 -4.79
N PRO A 62 17.26 8.23 -4.89
CA PRO A 62 17.47 6.79 -5.01
C PRO A 62 16.82 6.08 -3.82
N TYR A 63 16.05 5.05 -4.10
CA TYR A 63 15.39 4.25 -3.06
C TYR A 63 15.50 2.76 -3.38
N PRO A 64 16.72 2.17 -3.30
CA PRO A 64 16.96 0.79 -3.67
C PRO A 64 16.58 -0.19 -2.56
N TYR A 65 15.40 -0.03 -1.98
CA TYR A 65 14.93 -0.82 -0.85
C TYR A 65 13.63 -1.53 -1.19
N PRO A 66 13.31 -2.61 -0.47
CA PRO A 66 12.04 -3.28 -0.67
C PRO A 66 10.87 -2.38 -0.33
N ILE A 67 9.84 -2.43 -1.17
CA ILE A 67 8.58 -1.74 -0.95
C ILE A 67 7.49 -2.79 -1.00
N HIS A 68 6.60 -2.78 -0.02
CA HIS A 68 5.48 -3.69 0.02
C HIS A 68 4.30 -3.07 -0.71
N MET A 69 3.77 -3.79 -1.68
CA MET A 69 2.65 -3.35 -2.51
C MET A 69 1.43 -4.20 -2.21
N THR A 70 0.38 -3.58 -1.72
CA THR A 70 -0.90 -4.24 -1.48
C THR A 70 -1.91 -3.75 -2.49
N PRO A 71 -2.41 -4.63 -3.38
CA PRO A 71 -3.38 -4.20 -4.38
C PRO A 71 -4.67 -3.69 -3.76
N LEU A 72 -5.33 -2.78 -4.45
CA LEU A 72 -6.65 -2.31 -4.09
C LEU A 72 -7.68 -2.92 -5.04
N ASP A 73 -8.82 -3.35 -4.51
CA ASP A 73 -9.91 -3.82 -5.31
C ASP A 73 -10.70 -2.65 -5.91
N ARG A 74 -11.81 -2.96 -6.60
CA ARG A 74 -12.63 -1.92 -7.25
C ARG A 74 -13.27 -0.96 -6.27
N ASP A 75 -13.48 -1.40 -5.03
CA ASP A 75 -14.06 -0.58 -3.98
C ASP A 75 -12.99 0.17 -3.17
N GLY A 76 -11.73 0.03 -3.57
CA GLY A 76 -10.63 0.67 -2.90
C GLY A 76 -10.19 -0.02 -1.62
N GLN A 77 -10.54 -1.30 -1.42
CA GLN A 77 -10.13 -2.06 -0.25
C GLN A 77 -8.82 -2.78 -0.49
N PRO A 78 -7.92 -2.76 0.49
CA PRO A 78 -6.66 -3.49 0.35
C PRO A 78 -6.88 -5.00 0.34
N LEU A 79 -6.30 -5.65 -0.65
CA LEU A 79 -6.28 -7.11 -0.76
C LEU A 79 -5.01 -7.63 -0.08
N LEU A 80 -5.04 -7.72 1.23
CA LEU A 80 -3.86 -8.03 2.03
C LEU A 80 -3.20 -9.36 1.64
N ALA A 81 -3.99 -10.36 1.29
CA ALA A 81 -3.47 -11.65 0.87
C ALA A 81 -2.69 -11.60 -0.45
N GLU A 82 -2.86 -10.56 -1.23
CA GLU A 82 -2.19 -10.36 -2.50
C GLU A 82 -0.97 -9.44 -2.40
N THR A 83 -0.54 -9.11 -1.20
CA THR A 83 0.62 -8.25 -0.98
C THR A 83 1.87 -8.88 -1.56
N PHE A 84 2.63 -8.10 -2.30
CA PHE A 84 3.90 -8.51 -2.89
C PHE A 84 4.99 -7.47 -2.63
N VAL A 85 6.24 -7.87 -2.80
CA VAL A 85 7.39 -7.01 -2.53
C VAL A 85 8.08 -6.67 -3.84
N VAL A 86 8.39 -5.40 -4.02
CA VAL A 86 9.13 -4.90 -5.18
C VAL A 86 10.43 -4.26 -4.73
N VAL A 87 11.33 -4.03 -5.66
CA VAL A 87 12.58 -3.32 -5.39
C VAL A 87 12.45 -1.89 -5.88
N GLY A 88 12.55 -0.95 -4.97
CA GLY A 88 12.49 0.47 -5.30
C GLY A 88 13.64 0.92 -6.16
N LYS A 89 13.44 1.98 -6.91
CA LYS A 89 14.45 2.60 -7.75
C LYS A 89 14.61 4.07 -7.40
N HIS A 90 13.57 4.85 -7.57
CA HIS A 90 13.56 6.26 -7.19
C HIS A 90 12.25 6.60 -6.49
N LEU A 91 12.33 7.46 -5.49
CA LEU A 91 11.19 7.94 -4.74
C LEU A 91 11.16 9.47 -4.76
N SER A 92 10.01 10.04 -5.06
CA SER A 92 9.78 11.49 -5.02
C SER A 92 8.46 11.78 -4.29
N SER A 93 8.17 13.05 -4.07
CA SER A 93 6.89 13.45 -3.50
C SER A 93 5.70 13.20 -4.43
N HIS A 94 5.94 12.85 -5.68
CA HIS A 94 4.90 12.62 -6.68
C HIS A 94 4.66 11.16 -6.98
N GLY A 95 5.65 10.31 -6.80
CA GLY A 95 5.53 8.91 -7.12
C GLY A 95 6.78 8.10 -6.86
N VAL A 96 6.75 6.87 -7.31
CA VAL A 96 7.86 5.93 -7.13
C VAL A 96 8.04 5.09 -8.38
N ASP A 97 9.32 4.84 -8.70
CA ASP A 97 9.70 3.90 -9.74
C ASP A 97 10.28 2.66 -9.07
N PHE A 98 9.99 1.50 -9.61
CA PHE A 98 10.42 0.25 -9.01
C PHE A 98 10.54 -0.89 -10.03
N TYR A 99 11.27 -1.93 -9.65
CA TYR A 99 11.42 -3.15 -10.45
C TYR A 99 10.61 -4.28 -9.86
N TYR A 100 9.99 -5.08 -10.74
CA TYR A 100 9.31 -6.30 -10.37
C TYR A 100 9.51 -7.38 -11.43
N ALA A 101 9.51 -8.64 -10.99
CA ALA A 101 9.83 -9.76 -11.86
C ALA A 101 8.68 -10.19 -12.78
N ARG A 102 7.48 -9.71 -12.54
CA ARG A 102 6.26 -10.08 -13.27
C ARG A 102 5.51 -8.84 -13.74
N PRO A 103 4.69 -8.95 -14.79
CA PRO A 103 3.80 -7.86 -15.16
C PRO A 103 2.76 -7.65 -14.05
N LEU A 104 2.38 -6.40 -13.81
CA LEU A 104 1.38 -6.05 -12.82
C LEU A 104 0.00 -5.98 -13.45
N GLU A 105 -0.95 -6.64 -12.82
CA GLU A 105 -2.35 -6.66 -13.26
C GLU A 105 -3.19 -5.60 -12.57
N TRP A 106 -2.61 -4.91 -11.61
CA TRP A 106 -3.31 -3.95 -10.76
C TRP A 106 -3.12 -2.53 -11.27
N SER A 107 -4.16 -1.72 -11.20
CA SER A 107 -4.07 -0.29 -11.55
C SER A 107 -3.73 0.59 -10.35
N ARG A 108 -4.14 0.18 -9.17
CA ARG A 108 -3.85 0.89 -7.92
C ARG A 108 -3.40 -0.07 -6.83
N VAL A 109 -2.42 0.37 -6.08
CA VAL A 109 -1.89 -0.38 -4.95
C VAL A 109 -1.62 0.57 -3.78
N VAL A 110 -1.53 0.02 -2.59
CA VAL A 110 -0.97 0.74 -1.44
C VAL A 110 0.51 0.42 -1.41
N ALA A 111 1.34 1.42 -1.58
CA ALA A 111 2.77 1.29 -1.40
C ALA A 111 3.08 1.56 0.07
N SER A 112 3.59 0.56 0.76
CA SER A 112 3.92 0.65 2.17
C SER A 112 5.42 0.73 2.35
N PHE A 113 5.85 1.77 3.04
CA PHE A 113 7.25 2.08 3.31
C PHE A 113 7.53 1.93 4.79
N PRO A 114 8.57 1.18 5.18
CA PRO A 114 8.92 1.09 6.59
C PRO A 114 9.50 2.41 7.10
N LEU A 115 9.06 2.82 8.25
CA LEU A 115 9.53 4.02 8.93
C LEU A 115 10.56 3.67 10.01
N LYS A 116 11.28 4.68 10.48
CA LYS A 116 12.35 4.49 11.45
C LYS A 116 11.88 3.87 12.76
N ASP A 117 10.64 4.14 13.15
CA ASP A 117 10.09 3.68 14.43
C ASP A 117 9.44 2.30 14.36
N GLY A 118 9.59 1.59 13.26
CA GLY A 118 8.91 0.32 13.05
C GLY A 118 7.48 0.47 12.55
N GLU A 119 7.05 1.68 12.32
CA GLU A 119 5.74 1.95 11.72
C GLU A 119 5.82 1.90 10.20
N TRP A 120 4.69 2.00 9.55
CA TRP A 120 4.58 1.95 8.11
C TRP A 120 3.87 3.19 7.57
N ALA A 121 4.43 3.78 6.54
CA ALA A 121 3.75 4.80 5.77
C ALA A 121 3.00 4.15 4.62
N GLY A 122 1.73 4.44 4.47
CA GLY A 122 0.90 3.93 3.37
C GLY A 122 0.58 5.04 2.38
N LEU A 123 0.90 4.82 1.12
CA LEU A 123 0.60 5.75 0.05
C LEU A 123 -0.14 5.03 -1.06
N ILE A 124 -1.24 5.60 -1.52
CA ILE A 124 -1.98 5.05 -2.65
C ILE A 124 -1.23 5.42 -3.92
N LEU A 125 -0.81 4.40 -4.65
CA LEU A 125 -0.06 4.55 -5.89
C LEU A 125 -0.94 4.14 -7.07
N GLU A 126 -1.10 5.03 -8.02
CA GLU A 126 -1.73 4.73 -9.29
C GLU A 126 -0.62 4.39 -10.28
N LEU A 127 -0.64 3.17 -10.81
CA LEU A 127 0.38 2.69 -11.73
C LEU A 127 0.15 3.33 -13.11
N THR A 128 1.14 4.01 -13.61
CA THR A 128 1.02 4.80 -14.84
C THR A 128 1.80 4.24 -16.01
N TRP A 129 2.85 3.48 -15.76
CA TRP A 129 3.63 2.88 -16.82
C TRP A 129 4.35 1.60 -16.38
N CYS A 130 4.62 0.76 -17.38
CA CYS A 130 5.35 -0.49 -17.21
C CYS A 130 6.19 -0.72 -18.45
N ARG A 131 7.44 -1.09 -18.28
CA ARG A 131 8.35 -1.35 -19.36
C ARG A 131 9.18 -2.59 -19.08
N PHE A 132 9.27 -3.49 -20.04
CA PHE A 132 10.15 -4.64 -19.91
C PHE A 132 11.61 -4.21 -20.07
N SER A 133 12.46 -4.56 -19.11
CA SER A 133 13.88 -4.23 -19.16
C SER A 133 14.69 -5.35 -19.80
N ARG A 134 15.90 -5.00 -20.24
CA ARG A 134 16.82 -5.97 -20.87
C ARG A 134 17.28 -7.09 -19.95
N HIS A 135 17.07 -6.94 -18.65
CA HIS A 135 17.54 -7.89 -17.65
C HIS A 135 16.45 -8.84 -17.17
N GLY A 136 15.31 -8.89 -17.85
CA GLY A 136 14.22 -9.81 -17.49
C GLY A 136 13.33 -9.28 -16.37
N TRP A 137 13.44 -8.01 -16.02
CA TRP A 137 12.61 -7.35 -15.01
C TRP A 137 11.67 -6.35 -15.67
N TYR A 138 10.57 -6.08 -14.99
CA TYR A 138 9.68 -5.00 -15.39
C TYR A 138 10.02 -3.76 -14.59
N ASP A 139 10.28 -2.68 -15.30
CA ASP A 139 10.50 -1.35 -14.74
C ASP A 139 9.15 -0.65 -14.72
N ASN A 140 8.70 -0.25 -13.58
CA ASN A 140 7.35 0.28 -13.37
C ASN A 140 7.42 1.63 -12.69
N GLY A 141 6.39 2.41 -12.87
CA GLY A 141 6.25 3.67 -12.17
C GLY A 141 4.80 4.04 -11.97
N GLY A 142 4.59 4.86 -10.98
CA GLY A 142 3.28 5.35 -10.65
C GLY A 142 3.34 6.68 -9.92
N ARG A 143 2.18 7.28 -9.75
CA ARG A 143 2.03 8.54 -9.03
C ARG A 143 1.24 8.33 -7.75
N PHE A 144 1.60 9.03 -6.72
CA PHE A 144 0.85 9.02 -5.47
C PHE A 144 -0.42 9.85 -5.60
N VAL A 145 -1.53 9.28 -5.22
CA VAL A 145 -2.83 9.95 -5.28
C VAL A 145 -3.46 10.14 -3.90
N GLY A 146 -2.90 9.59 -2.86
CA GLY A 146 -3.42 9.77 -1.52
C GLY A 146 -2.57 9.13 -0.45
N VAL A 147 -2.91 9.42 0.79
CA VAL A 147 -2.31 8.80 1.97
C VAL A 147 -3.36 7.93 2.62
N ILE A 148 -2.96 6.75 3.05
CA ILE A 148 -3.84 5.79 3.71
C ILE A 148 -3.05 5.15 4.86
N GLU A 149 -3.77 4.63 5.84
CA GLU A 149 -3.14 3.80 6.85
C GLU A 149 -2.60 2.54 6.18
N SER A 150 -1.35 2.21 6.43
CA SER A 150 -0.76 1.02 5.82
C SER A 150 -1.48 -0.25 6.28
N PRO A 151 -1.80 -1.16 5.36
CA PRO A 151 -2.40 -2.43 5.75
C PRO A 151 -1.42 -3.35 6.49
N LEU A 152 -0.17 -2.97 6.60
CA LEU A 152 0.85 -3.75 7.31
C LEU A 152 1.00 -3.37 8.79
N GLY A 153 0.26 -2.38 9.23
CA GLY A 153 0.24 -2.00 10.64
C GLY A 153 0.54 -0.57 10.93
#